data_a6a583bb30ff1d05fcc5679b7934d940
#
_entry.id   a6a583bb30ff1d05fcc5679b7934d940
#
_cell.length_a   1.000
_cell.length_b   1.000
_cell.length_c   1.000
_cell.angle_alpha   90.00
_cell.angle_beta   90.00
_cell.angle_gamma   90.00
#
_symmetry.space_group_name_H-M   'P 1'
#
loop_
_entity.id
_entity.type
_entity.pdbx_description
1 polymer ?
#
loop_
_entity_poly.entity_id
_entity_poly.type
_entity_poly.pdbx_seq_one_letter_code
_entity_poly.pdbx_strand_id
1 'polypeptide(L)'
;AASDVYKRQVQVSYAIGVAKPMNIFVNTFGRANVKMTDGEIAEKIWNLFDMRPKAIEERLKLRNPIYLETASYGHMGRKPQVVTKTFTSRYNPEPTICEVELFTWEKLDYVDKVKEAFGL
;
A
#
# COMPACT_ATOMS: atom_id res chain seq x y z
N ALA A 1 15.94 1.99 4.85
CA ALA A 1 15.88 1.73 6.20
C ALA A 1 14.74 2.46 6.88
N ALA A 2 14.27 1.93 8.01
CA ALA A 2 13.08 2.44 8.71
C ALA A 2 13.19 3.92 9.14
N SER A 3 14.41 4.40 9.40
CA SER A 3 14.67 5.80 9.78
C SER A 3 14.38 6.82 8.68
N ASP A 4 14.20 6.39 7.44
CA ASP A 4 13.99 7.30 6.31
C ASP A 4 12.53 7.40 5.85
N VAL A 5 11.63 6.65 6.45
CA VAL A 5 10.22 6.61 6.02
C VAL A 5 9.55 7.96 6.08
N TYR A 6 9.78 8.74 7.13
CA TYR A 6 9.23 10.09 7.27
C TYR A 6 9.85 11.11 6.30
N LYS A 7 10.95 10.76 5.64
CA LYS A 7 11.63 11.61 4.64
C LYS A 7 11.25 11.27 3.19
N ARG A 8 10.39 10.28 2.98
CA ARG A 8 9.99 9.78 1.65
C ARG A 8 8.49 9.58 1.63
N GLN A 9 7.77 10.68 1.68
CA GLN A 9 6.32 10.65 1.71
C GLN A 9 5.73 11.02 0.36
N VAL A 10 4.66 10.34 0.01
CA VAL A 10 3.82 10.66 -1.13
C VAL A 10 2.44 11.03 -0.60
N GLN A 11 2.00 12.23 -0.90
CA GLN A 11 0.65 12.70 -0.54
C GLN A 11 -0.26 12.60 -1.76
N VAL A 12 -1.42 12.00 -1.57
CA VAL A 12 -2.42 11.84 -2.63
C VAL A 12 -3.70 12.54 -2.19
N SER A 13 -4.25 13.37 -3.08
CA SER A 13 -5.48 14.12 -2.82
C SER A 13 -6.62 13.59 -3.67
N TYR A 14 -7.81 13.46 -3.08
CA TYR A 14 -9.02 12.97 -3.74
C TYR A 14 -10.16 13.97 -3.62
N ALA A 15 -11.09 13.92 -4.58
CA ALA A 15 -12.36 14.62 -4.51
C ALA A 15 -13.51 13.61 -4.41
N ILE A 16 -14.55 13.95 -3.67
CA ILE A 16 -15.75 13.11 -3.54
C ILE A 16 -16.41 12.91 -4.92
N GLY A 17 -16.72 11.67 -5.24
CA GLY A 17 -17.34 11.30 -6.53
C GLY A 17 -16.37 11.19 -7.70
N VAL A 18 -15.08 11.43 -7.50
CA VAL A 18 -14.05 11.29 -8.53
C VAL A 18 -13.09 10.16 -8.14
N ALA A 19 -13.04 9.10 -8.94
CA ALA A 19 -12.23 7.93 -8.63
C ALA A 19 -10.72 8.18 -8.75
N LYS A 20 -10.29 8.91 -9.76
CA LYS A 20 -8.88 9.24 -9.94
C LYS A 20 -8.42 10.28 -8.91
N PRO A 21 -7.20 10.16 -8.37
CA PRO A 21 -6.63 11.21 -7.52
C PRO A 21 -6.62 12.56 -8.22
N MET A 22 -6.88 13.62 -7.49
CA MET A 22 -6.83 15.00 -8.01
C MET A 22 -5.40 15.51 -8.12
N ASN A 23 -4.54 15.09 -7.18
CA ASN A 23 -3.14 15.52 -7.16
C ASN A 23 -2.27 14.51 -6.42
N ILE A 24 -1.00 14.44 -6.80
CA ILE A 24 0.04 13.70 -6.11
C ILE A 24 1.17 14.67 -5.78
N PHE A 25 1.52 14.72 -4.51
CA PHE A 25 2.64 15.51 -4.02
C PHE A 25 3.73 14.60 -3.47
N VAL A 26 4.96 14.79 -3.92
CA VAL A 26 6.13 14.07 -3.45
C VAL A 26 7.14 15.07 -2.91
N ASN A 27 7.70 14.78 -1.74
CA ASN A 27 8.78 15.54 -1.17
C ASN A 27 9.92 14.60 -0.75
N THR A 28 11.05 14.72 -1.39
CA THR A 28 12.27 13.94 -1.09
C THR A 28 13.24 14.70 -0.19
N PHE A 29 12.95 15.94 0.16
CA PHE A 29 13.81 16.83 0.96
C PHE A 29 15.24 16.96 0.38
N GLY A 30 15.41 16.86 -0.94
CA GLY A 30 16.71 16.92 -1.61
C GLY A 30 17.59 15.69 -1.44
N ARG A 31 17.05 14.59 -0.93
CA ARG A 31 17.80 13.35 -0.64
C ARG A 31 17.47 12.18 -1.59
N ALA A 32 16.92 12.49 -2.75
CA ALA A 32 16.66 11.47 -3.75
C ALA A 32 17.97 10.95 -4.37
N ASN A 33 18.03 9.63 -4.56
CA ASN A 33 19.16 8.98 -5.25
C ASN A 33 19.02 9.01 -6.79
N VAL A 34 18.02 9.70 -7.30
CA VAL A 34 17.74 9.85 -8.73
C VAL A 34 17.88 11.30 -9.13
N LYS A 35 18.33 11.52 -10.37
CA LYS A 35 18.49 12.88 -10.94
C LYS A 35 17.15 13.37 -11.51
N MET A 36 16.16 13.50 -10.65
CA MET A 36 14.81 13.96 -11.02
C MET A 36 14.30 14.95 -10.00
N THR A 37 13.49 15.90 -10.47
CA THR A 37 12.75 16.80 -9.58
C THR A 37 11.61 16.03 -8.87
N ASP A 38 11.12 16.54 -7.75
CA ASP A 38 9.99 15.93 -7.03
C ASP A 38 8.73 15.85 -7.90
N GLY A 39 8.52 16.83 -8.81
CA GLY A 39 7.43 16.79 -9.78
C GLY A 39 7.55 15.66 -10.81
N GLU A 40 8.75 15.41 -11.31
CA GLU A 40 9.01 14.29 -12.24
C GLU A 40 8.83 12.93 -11.54
N ILE A 41 9.24 12.82 -10.29
CA ILE A 41 9.01 11.64 -9.46
C ILE A 41 7.50 11.42 -9.26
N ALA A 42 6.75 12.47 -8.97
CA ALA A 42 5.30 12.40 -8.80
C ALA A 42 4.59 11.91 -10.06
N GLU A 43 5.00 12.37 -11.23
CA GLU A 43 4.45 11.93 -12.51
C GLU A 43 4.73 10.45 -12.77
N LYS A 44 5.94 9.97 -12.50
CA LYS A 44 6.27 8.55 -12.62
C LYS A 44 5.47 7.67 -11.68
N ILE A 45 5.27 8.10 -10.44
CA ILE A 45 4.43 7.39 -9.46
C ILE A 45 2.98 7.34 -9.94
N TRP A 46 2.46 8.43 -10.50
CA TRP A 46 1.12 8.48 -11.08
C TRP A 46 0.91 7.40 -12.15
N ASN A 47 1.87 7.25 -13.04
CA ASN A 47 1.81 6.27 -14.13
C ASN A 47 2.07 4.83 -13.67
N LEU A 48 2.85 4.64 -12.62
CA LEU A 48 3.25 3.32 -12.12
C LEU A 48 2.18 2.67 -11.24
N PHE A 49 1.49 3.45 -10.42
CA PHE A 49 0.50 2.96 -9.46
C PHE A 49 -0.91 3.40 -9.84
N ASP A 50 -1.84 2.46 -9.84
CA ASP A 50 -3.26 2.78 -9.89
C ASP A 50 -3.74 3.10 -8.45
N MET A 51 -3.95 4.38 -8.18
CA MET A 51 -4.31 4.87 -6.85
C MET A 51 -5.80 5.20 -6.71
N ARG A 52 -6.65 4.68 -7.59
CA ARG A 52 -8.10 4.73 -7.38
C ARG A 52 -8.44 3.91 -6.12
N PRO A 53 -9.37 4.38 -5.28
CA PRO A 53 -9.68 3.69 -4.02
C PRO A 53 -10.01 2.21 -4.19
N LYS A 54 -10.81 1.87 -5.18
CA LYS A 54 -11.14 0.46 -5.47
C LYS A 54 -9.92 -0.36 -5.90
N ALA A 55 -9.05 0.20 -6.72
CA ALA A 55 -7.83 -0.47 -7.16
C ALA A 55 -6.87 -0.73 -6.00
N ILE A 56 -6.75 0.21 -5.06
CA ILE A 56 -5.96 0.04 -3.83
C ILE A 56 -6.56 -1.09 -2.97
N GLU A 57 -7.86 -1.07 -2.78
CA GLU A 57 -8.58 -2.07 -1.99
C GLU A 57 -8.39 -3.48 -2.56
N GLU A 58 -8.55 -3.64 -3.87
CA GLU A 58 -8.37 -4.93 -4.55
C GLU A 58 -6.92 -5.41 -4.53
N ARG A 59 -5.97 -4.54 -4.81
CA ARG A 59 -4.55 -4.88 -4.82
C ARG A 59 -4.04 -5.31 -3.44
N LEU A 60 -4.45 -4.60 -2.41
CA LEU A 60 -4.02 -4.87 -1.03
C LEU A 60 -4.97 -5.82 -0.29
N LYS A 61 -6.03 -6.29 -0.95
CA LYS A 61 -7.02 -7.23 -0.37
C LYS A 61 -7.60 -6.72 0.96
N LEU A 62 -7.93 -5.43 1.02
CA LEU A 62 -8.31 -4.74 2.25
C LEU A 62 -9.69 -5.14 2.79
N ARG A 63 -10.53 -5.82 2.01
CA ARG A 63 -11.83 -6.33 2.49
C ARG A 63 -11.74 -7.62 3.26
N ASN A 64 -10.58 -8.24 3.31
CA ASN A 64 -10.37 -9.44 4.11
C ASN A 64 -10.29 -9.10 5.62
N PRO A 65 -10.60 -10.05 6.49
CA PRO A 65 -10.56 -9.84 7.95
C PRO A 65 -9.12 -9.89 8.47
N ILE A 66 -8.34 -8.86 8.21
CA ILE A 66 -6.90 -8.79 8.48
C ILE A 66 -6.54 -7.80 9.60
N TYR A 67 -7.52 -7.06 10.14
CA TYR A 67 -7.23 -5.89 10.97
C TYR A 67 -6.97 -6.18 12.44
N LEU A 68 -7.36 -7.35 12.95
CA LEU A 68 -7.11 -7.69 14.34
C LEU A 68 -5.61 -7.83 14.63
N GLU A 69 -4.92 -8.63 13.84
CA GLU A 69 -3.49 -8.89 14.00
C GLU A 69 -2.61 -7.71 13.52
N THR A 70 -3.09 -6.96 12.53
CA THR A 70 -2.33 -5.84 11.97
C THR A 70 -2.46 -4.56 12.78
N ALA A 71 -3.44 -4.46 13.69
CA ALA A 71 -3.67 -3.28 14.51
C ALA A 71 -2.71 -3.15 15.71
N SER A 72 -1.98 -4.20 16.05
CA SER A 72 -1.11 -4.22 17.23
C SER A 72 0.34 -3.95 16.88
N TYR A 73 1.00 -3.09 17.67
CA TYR A 73 2.44 -2.83 17.62
C TYR A 73 2.97 -2.22 16.30
N GLY A 74 2.10 -1.56 15.53
CA GLY A 74 2.48 -0.96 14.26
C GLY A 74 2.74 -1.98 13.13
N HIS A 75 3.12 -1.49 11.98
CA HIS A 75 3.32 -2.32 10.78
C HIS A 75 4.74 -2.24 10.22
N MET A 76 5.55 -1.30 10.66
CA MET A 76 6.90 -1.10 10.15
C MET A 76 7.80 -2.29 10.47
N GLY A 77 8.47 -2.81 9.44
CA GLY A 77 9.35 -3.97 9.57
C GLY A 77 8.62 -5.32 9.71
N ARG A 78 7.28 -5.32 9.68
CA ARG A 78 6.48 -6.55 9.68
C ARG A 78 6.50 -7.18 8.29
N LYS A 79 6.56 -8.51 8.25
CA LYS A 79 6.57 -9.24 6.98
C LYS A 79 5.15 -9.69 6.62
N PRO A 80 4.78 -9.63 5.32
CA PRO A 80 3.55 -10.26 4.86
C PRO A 80 3.52 -11.74 5.20
N GLN A 81 2.37 -12.23 5.67
CA GLN A 81 2.19 -13.65 5.99
C GLN A 81 0.76 -14.08 5.72
N VAL A 82 0.59 -15.31 5.32
CA VAL A 82 -0.73 -15.92 5.11
C VAL A 82 -1.12 -16.68 6.38
N VAL A 83 -2.31 -16.39 6.87
CA VAL A 83 -2.89 -17.07 8.04
C VAL A 83 -4.26 -17.62 7.70
N THR A 84 -4.62 -18.74 8.33
CA THR A 84 -5.95 -19.33 8.22
C THR A 84 -6.81 -18.88 9.39
N LYS A 85 -7.99 -18.34 9.10
CA LYS A 85 -8.96 -17.89 10.11
C LYS A 85 -10.24 -18.68 10.02
N THR A 86 -10.80 -18.99 11.17
CA THR A 86 -12.09 -19.64 11.31
C THR A 86 -13.08 -18.69 11.96
N PHE A 87 -14.21 -18.46 11.31
CA PHE A 87 -15.28 -17.61 11.80
C PHE A 87 -16.53 -18.43 12.08
N THR A 88 -17.18 -18.12 13.18
CA THR A 88 -18.49 -18.68 13.55
C THR A 88 -19.53 -17.56 13.52
N SER A 89 -20.71 -17.84 12.99
CA SER A 89 -21.83 -16.90 12.94
C SER A 89 -23.09 -17.56 13.46
N ARG A 90 -23.92 -16.78 14.16
CA ARG A 90 -25.26 -17.26 14.58
C ARG A 90 -26.18 -17.56 13.40
N TYR A 91 -25.86 -17.01 12.22
CA TYR A 91 -26.67 -17.18 11.01
C TYR A 91 -26.21 -18.33 10.11
N ASN A 92 -25.04 -18.87 10.36
CA ASN A 92 -24.50 -20.00 9.65
C ASN A 92 -23.95 -21.03 10.65
N PRO A 93 -24.54 -22.23 10.75
CA PRO A 93 -24.10 -23.24 11.72
C PRO A 93 -22.74 -23.83 11.41
N GLU A 94 -22.25 -23.73 10.15
CA GLU A 94 -20.94 -24.21 9.77
C GLU A 94 -19.88 -23.11 9.93
N PRO A 95 -18.69 -23.43 10.52
CA PRO A 95 -17.58 -22.48 10.58
C PRO A 95 -17.12 -22.09 9.18
N THR A 96 -16.89 -20.80 8.98
CA THR A 96 -16.27 -20.31 7.73
C THR A 96 -14.76 -20.24 7.92
N ILE A 97 -14.02 -20.94 7.07
CA ILE A 97 -12.55 -20.95 7.07
C ILE A 97 -12.07 -20.08 5.93
N CYS A 98 -11.23 -19.08 6.26
CA CYS A 98 -10.64 -18.17 5.27
C CYS A 98 -9.12 -18.15 5.42
N GLU A 99 -8.42 -18.24 4.28
CA GLU A 99 -7.01 -17.88 4.22
C GLU A 99 -6.90 -16.39 3.87
N VAL A 100 -6.21 -15.64 4.72
CA VAL A 100 -6.01 -14.20 4.54
C VAL A 100 -4.53 -13.86 4.62
N GLU A 101 -4.13 -12.85 3.87
CA GLU A 101 -2.77 -12.35 3.86
C GLU A 101 -2.67 -11.08 4.69
N LEU A 102 -1.84 -11.11 5.72
CA LEU A 102 -1.60 -9.98 6.62
C LEU A 102 -0.50 -9.08 6.06
N PHE A 103 -0.56 -7.79 6.37
CA PHE A 103 0.45 -6.80 5.97
C PHE A 103 0.72 -6.77 4.47
N THR A 104 -0.31 -6.83 3.65
CA THR A 104 -0.19 -6.79 2.19
C THR A 104 0.49 -5.51 1.69
N TRP A 105 0.36 -4.41 2.42
CA TRP A 105 1.00 -3.12 2.11
C TRP A 105 2.50 -3.11 2.37
N GLU A 106 3.04 -4.10 3.11
CA GLU A 106 4.49 -4.24 3.34
C GLU A 106 5.17 -5.13 2.29
N LYS A 107 4.45 -5.63 1.31
CA LYS A 107 5.02 -6.41 0.21
C LYS A 107 5.97 -5.57 -0.64
N LEU A 108 7.06 -6.19 -1.06
CA LEU A 108 8.05 -5.60 -1.95
C LEU A 108 7.82 -5.98 -3.43
N ASP A 109 6.57 -6.23 -3.81
CA ASP A 109 6.19 -6.68 -5.15
C ASP A 109 6.36 -5.63 -6.24
N TYR A 110 6.42 -4.34 -5.87
CA TYR A 110 6.66 -3.24 -6.80
C TYR A 110 8.12 -2.78 -6.88
N VAL A 111 9.04 -3.36 -6.11
CA VAL A 111 10.44 -2.93 -6.06
C VAL A 111 11.10 -2.95 -7.42
N ASP A 112 10.95 -4.04 -8.18
CA ASP A 112 11.55 -4.17 -9.50
C ASP A 112 10.96 -3.18 -10.50
N LYS A 113 9.66 -3.00 -10.49
CA LYS A 113 8.97 -2.00 -11.32
C LYS A 113 9.40 -0.58 -11.02
N VAL A 114 9.57 -0.26 -9.74
CA VAL A 114 10.06 1.06 -9.31
C VAL A 114 11.51 1.27 -9.75
N LYS A 115 12.37 0.29 -9.57
CA LYS A 115 13.76 0.37 -10.02
C LYS A 115 13.87 0.58 -11.52
N GLU A 116 13.10 -0.16 -12.30
CA GLU A 116 13.06 0.00 -13.76
C GLU A 116 12.58 1.40 -14.16
N ALA A 117 11.49 1.87 -13.55
CA ALA A 117 10.92 3.19 -13.86
C ALA A 117 11.87 4.35 -13.53
N PHE A 118 12.71 4.23 -12.51
CA PHE A 118 13.65 5.26 -12.08
C PHE A 118 15.09 5.02 -12.55
N GLY A 119 15.35 3.97 -13.32
CA GLY A 119 16.68 3.66 -13.85
C GLY A 119 17.72 3.25 -12.79
N LEU A 120 17.25 2.61 -11.73
CA LEU A 120 18.11 2.15 -10.62
C LEU A 120 18.53 0.69 -10.79
#